data_83b63272b1ab4212e440fa0bff0400d1
#
_entry.id   83b63272b1ab4212e440fa0bff0400d1
#
_cell.length_a   1.000
_cell.length_b   1.000
_cell.length_c   1.000
_cell.angle_alpha   90.00
_cell.angle_beta   90.00
_cell.angle_gamma   90.00
#
_symmetry.space_group_name_H-M   'P 1'
#
loop_
_entity.id
_entity.type
_entity.pdbx_description
1 polymer ?
#
loop_
_entity_poly.entity_id
_entity_poly.type
_entity_poly.pdbx_seq_one_letter_code
_entity_poly.pdbx_strand_id
1 'polypeptide(L)'
;CIPQILGPILETINNAEKVLVEEVNSADDNPIVDNETQMVYHGGNFHGDYVSFEMDKLKIAVTKMTMLVERQLNYLFHDRINGILPPFVNLGVLGLNYGLQASQFTATSTTAECQTLSNPMYVHSIPNNNDNQDIVSMGTNSALIAKRVIDNAFQVMAIHFMAIVQAVD
;
A
#
# COMPACT_ATOMS: atom_id res chain seq x y z
N CYS A 1 -8.93 -1.14 -19.55
CA CYS A 1 -8.31 -0.12 -18.63
C CYS A 1 -7.31 -0.70 -17.61
N ILE A 2 -7.23 -2.04 -17.44
CA ILE A 2 -6.34 -2.65 -16.43
C ILE A 2 -4.88 -2.22 -16.58
N PRO A 3 -4.25 -2.21 -17.76
CA PRO A 3 -2.87 -1.74 -17.91
C PRO A 3 -2.67 -0.27 -17.47
N GLN A 4 -3.67 0.58 -17.70
CA GLN A 4 -3.61 1.99 -17.29
C GLN A 4 -3.82 2.20 -15.78
N ILE A 5 -4.38 1.20 -15.09
CA ILE A 5 -4.47 1.21 -13.62
C ILE A 5 -3.20 0.63 -13.01
N LEU A 6 -2.73 -0.51 -13.52
CA LEU A 6 -1.56 -1.21 -12.95
C LEU A 6 -0.22 -0.60 -13.35
N GLY A 7 -0.12 0.05 -14.52
CA GLY A 7 1.11 0.68 -14.99
C GLY A 7 1.68 1.70 -13.98
N PRO A 8 0.92 2.74 -13.60
CA PRO A 8 1.37 3.71 -12.61
C PRO A 8 1.71 3.11 -11.25
N ILE A 9 1.02 2.03 -10.86
CA ILE A 9 1.29 1.31 -9.60
C ILE A 9 2.66 0.65 -9.68
N LEU A 10 2.94 -0.09 -10.75
CA LEU A 10 4.22 -0.75 -10.97
C LEU A 10 5.38 0.25 -11.04
N GLU A 11 5.19 1.36 -11.76
CA GLU A 11 6.18 2.43 -11.84
C GLU A 11 6.45 3.05 -10.46
N THR A 12 5.41 3.26 -9.64
CA THR A 12 5.54 3.76 -8.28
C THR A 12 6.34 2.80 -7.41
N ILE A 13 6.06 1.49 -7.47
CA ILE A 13 6.80 0.48 -6.72
C ILE A 13 8.29 0.48 -7.12
N ASN A 14 8.57 0.44 -8.41
CA ASN A 14 9.94 0.43 -8.93
C ASN A 14 10.73 1.72 -8.57
N ASN A 15 10.05 2.86 -8.55
CA ASN A 15 10.68 4.12 -8.17
C ASN A 15 10.94 4.18 -6.66
N ALA A 16 9.97 3.76 -5.85
CA ALA A 16 10.14 3.68 -4.40
C ALA A 16 11.32 2.78 -4.00
N GLU A 17 11.45 1.61 -4.65
CA GLU A 17 12.59 0.71 -4.43
C GLU A 17 13.93 1.43 -4.66
N LYS A 18 14.08 2.13 -5.79
CA LYS A 18 15.32 2.84 -6.11
C LYS A 18 15.68 3.90 -5.06
N VAL A 19 14.70 4.73 -4.70
CA VAL A 19 14.91 5.81 -3.72
C VAL A 19 15.24 5.23 -2.35
N LEU A 20 14.53 4.20 -1.91
CA LEU A 20 14.77 3.58 -0.61
C LEU A 20 16.12 2.86 -0.53
N VAL A 21 16.55 2.21 -1.62
CA VAL A 21 17.89 1.60 -1.68
C VAL A 21 18.98 2.66 -1.58
N GLU A 22 18.80 3.82 -2.22
CA GLU A 22 19.72 4.95 -2.12
C GLU A 22 19.78 5.50 -0.69
N GLU A 23 18.61 5.75 -0.06
CA GLU A 23 18.53 6.23 1.32
C GLU A 23 19.18 5.27 2.33
N VAL A 24 18.91 3.98 2.21
CA VAL A 24 19.47 2.96 3.10
C VAL A 24 21.01 2.86 3.01
N ASN A 25 21.57 3.24 1.84
CA ASN A 25 23.02 3.25 1.61
C ASN A 25 23.66 4.62 1.80
N SER A 26 22.88 5.65 2.14
CA SER A 26 23.37 7.00 2.36
C SER A 26 23.92 7.18 3.77
N ALA A 27 24.80 8.15 3.93
CA ALA A 27 25.19 8.68 5.23
C ALA A 27 24.22 9.79 5.63
N ASP A 28 23.31 9.50 6.54
CA ASP A 28 22.14 10.31 6.86
C ASP A 28 22.13 10.85 8.30
N ASP A 29 23.27 11.38 8.76
CA ASP A 29 23.40 11.92 10.11
C ASP A 29 23.95 13.36 10.10
N ASN A 30 24.11 13.92 11.30
CA ASN A 30 24.74 15.20 11.55
C ASN A 30 25.52 15.14 12.89
N PRO A 31 26.86 15.34 12.89
CA PRO A 31 27.71 15.57 11.72
C PRO A 31 28.05 14.28 10.96
N ILE A 32 28.36 14.42 9.67
CA ILE A 32 28.94 13.36 8.87
C ILE A 32 30.45 13.45 8.98
N VAL A 33 31.09 12.35 9.40
CA VAL A 33 32.54 12.25 9.51
C VAL A 33 33.07 11.46 8.32
N ASP A 34 33.88 12.11 7.50
CA ASP A 34 34.55 11.49 6.36
C ASP A 34 36.00 11.10 6.76
N ASN A 35 36.20 9.80 6.92
CA ASN A 35 37.51 9.28 7.31
C ASN A 35 38.57 9.33 6.19
N GLU A 36 38.16 9.41 4.93
CA GLU A 36 39.10 9.47 3.80
C GLU A 36 39.68 10.88 3.66
N THR A 37 38.83 11.90 3.72
CA THR A 37 39.24 13.29 3.60
C THR A 37 39.63 13.93 4.94
N GLN A 38 39.39 13.25 6.07
CA GLN A 38 39.57 13.76 7.43
C GLN A 38 38.75 15.03 7.71
N MET A 39 37.58 15.14 7.06
CA MET A 39 36.70 16.28 7.18
C MET A 39 35.45 15.92 7.99
N VAL A 40 34.87 16.93 8.63
CA VAL A 40 33.58 16.85 9.29
C VAL A 40 32.61 17.80 8.59
N TYR A 41 31.50 17.26 8.10
CA TYR A 41 30.47 18.02 7.41
C TYR A 41 29.26 18.20 8.32
N HIS A 42 28.88 19.46 8.53
CA HIS A 42 27.68 19.81 9.29
C HIS A 42 26.53 20.11 8.33
N GLY A 43 25.39 19.50 8.56
CA GLY A 43 24.18 19.69 7.76
C GLY A 43 22.99 18.93 8.28
N GLY A 44 21.81 19.19 7.72
CA GLY A 44 20.56 18.55 8.11
C GLY A 44 20.27 17.24 7.36
N ASN A 45 21.27 16.42 7.07
CA ASN A 45 21.13 15.24 6.19
C ASN A 45 20.41 14.05 6.84
N PHE A 46 19.95 14.21 8.06
CA PHE A 46 19.13 13.22 8.80
C PHE A 46 17.62 13.36 8.53
N HIS A 47 17.20 14.24 7.63
CA HIS A 47 15.81 14.52 7.34
C HIS A 47 15.22 13.44 6.43
N GLY A 48 14.20 12.70 6.88
CA GLY A 48 13.67 11.52 6.20
C GLY A 48 12.54 11.79 5.19
N ASP A 49 12.51 12.92 4.49
CA ASP A 49 11.45 13.27 3.55
C ASP A 49 11.37 12.34 2.34
N TYR A 50 12.49 11.85 1.84
CA TYR A 50 12.50 10.86 0.77
C TYR A 50 11.74 9.61 1.17
N VAL A 51 12.01 9.07 2.35
CA VAL A 51 11.30 7.89 2.88
C VAL A 51 9.82 8.21 3.08
N SER A 52 9.50 9.33 3.71
CA SER A 52 8.12 9.73 3.98
C SER A 52 7.30 9.82 2.70
N PHE A 53 7.83 10.49 1.68
CA PHE A 53 7.13 10.70 0.43
C PHE A 53 6.98 9.42 -0.39
N GLU A 54 8.03 8.59 -0.48
CA GLU A 54 7.94 7.32 -1.20
C GLU A 54 6.96 6.36 -0.52
N MET A 55 6.92 6.30 0.81
CA MET A 55 5.95 5.48 1.53
C MET A 55 4.52 5.94 1.32
N ASP A 56 4.28 7.23 1.23
CA ASP A 56 2.95 7.77 0.93
C ASP A 56 2.50 7.46 -0.50
N LYS A 57 3.38 7.63 -1.48
CA LYS A 57 3.11 7.23 -2.87
C LYS A 57 2.80 5.74 -2.97
N LEU A 58 3.59 4.92 -2.29
CA LEU A 58 3.43 3.47 -2.30
C LEU A 58 2.09 3.05 -1.69
N LYS A 59 1.70 3.58 -0.52
CA LYS A 59 0.41 3.23 0.08
C LYS A 59 -0.79 3.65 -0.77
N ILE A 60 -0.71 4.81 -1.45
CA ILE A 60 -1.75 5.28 -2.37
C ILE A 60 -1.86 4.32 -3.58
N ALA A 61 -0.74 3.95 -4.17
CA ALA A 61 -0.68 3.03 -5.30
C ALA A 61 -1.22 1.64 -4.93
N VAL A 62 -0.82 1.08 -3.79
CA VAL A 62 -1.28 -0.22 -3.29
C VAL A 62 -2.76 -0.18 -2.93
N THR A 63 -3.26 0.91 -2.34
CA THR A 63 -4.71 1.09 -2.11
C THR A 63 -5.48 1.05 -3.42
N LYS A 64 -4.99 1.71 -4.47
CA LYS A 64 -5.64 1.66 -5.79
C LYS A 64 -5.67 0.25 -6.38
N MET A 65 -4.60 -0.51 -6.22
CA MET A 65 -4.55 -1.91 -6.61
C MET A 65 -5.59 -2.74 -5.83
N THR A 66 -5.66 -2.56 -4.52
CA THR A 66 -6.62 -3.25 -3.65
C THR A 66 -8.06 -2.98 -4.07
N MET A 67 -8.39 -1.73 -4.42
CA MET A 67 -9.70 -1.37 -4.96
C MET A 67 -10.01 -2.10 -6.27
N LEU A 68 -9.04 -2.22 -7.18
CA LEU A 68 -9.22 -2.97 -8.43
C LEU A 68 -9.51 -4.45 -8.15
N VAL A 69 -8.73 -5.06 -7.28
CA VAL A 69 -8.86 -6.48 -6.90
C VAL A 69 -10.23 -6.74 -6.26
N GLU A 70 -10.70 -5.86 -5.38
CA GLU A 70 -12.04 -5.97 -4.78
C GLU A 70 -13.15 -5.84 -5.83
N ARG A 71 -13.02 -4.97 -6.83
CA ARG A 71 -13.98 -4.89 -7.93
C ARG A 71 -13.97 -6.12 -8.82
N GLN A 72 -12.83 -6.73 -9.05
CA GLN A 72 -12.73 -8.01 -9.78
C GLN A 72 -13.37 -9.15 -8.98
N LEU A 73 -13.17 -9.20 -7.67
CA LEU A 73 -13.82 -10.16 -6.78
C LEU A 73 -15.34 -10.01 -6.84
N ASN A 74 -15.86 -8.78 -6.74
CA ASN A 74 -17.28 -8.51 -6.89
C ASN A 74 -17.83 -8.98 -8.24
N TYR A 75 -17.07 -8.80 -9.33
CA TYR A 75 -17.46 -9.29 -10.65
C TYR A 75 -17.59 -10.82 -10.68
N LEU A 76 -16.67 -11.55 -10.08
CA LEU A 76 -16.74 -13.03 -9.98
C LEU A 76 -17.98 -13.50 -9.20
N PHE A 77 -18.38 -12.77 -8.17
CA PHE A 77 -19.46 -13.14 -7.27
C PHE A 77 -20.86 -12.72 -7.76
N HIS A 78 -20.94 -11.89 -8.78
CA HIS A 78 -22.20 -11.31 -9.26
C HIS A 78 -22.69 -11.98 -10.55
N ASP A 79 -23.45 -13.05 -10.40
CA ASP A 79 -23.99 -13.87 -11.50
C ASP A 79 -24.64 -13.09 -12.62
N ARG A 80 -25.45 -12.06 -12.29
CA ARG A 80 -26.13 -11.22 -13.26
C ARG A 80 -25.21 -10.32 -14.07
N ILE A 81 -23.99 -10.04 -13.57
CA ILE A 81 -23.01 -9.20 -14.25
C ILE A 81 -22.07 -10.06 -15.09
N ASN A 82 -21.52 -11.14 -14.52
CA ASN A 82 -20.59 -12.00 -15.24
C ASN A 82 -21.31 -12.97 -16.21
N GLY A 83 -22.54 -13.39 -15.90
CA GLY A 83 -23.36 -14.25 -16.77
C GLY A 83 -22.85 -15.68 -16.94
N ILE A 84 -21.82 -16.08 -16.20
CA ILE A 84 -21.12 -17.37 -16.34
C ILE A 84 -21.08 -18.13 -15.01
N LEU A 85 -20.70 -17.46 -13.94
CA LEU A 85 -20.50 -18.06 -12.62
C LEU A 85 -21.76 -17.96 -11.78
N PRO A 86 -22.05 -18.96 -10.92
CA PRO A 86 -23.14 -18.86 -9.97
C PRO A 86 -22.84 -17.80 -8.89
N PRO A 87 -23.88 -17.29 -8.17
CA PRO A 87 -23.71 -16.31 -7.12
C PRO A 87 -22.65 -16.76 -6.10
N PHE A 88 -21.70 -15.91 -5.78
CA PHE A 88 -20.59 -16.18 -4.84
C PHE A 88 -19.78 -17.44 -5.16
N VAL A 89 -19.71 -17.82 -6.43
CA VAL A 89 -19.06 -19.04 -6.94
C VAL A 89 -19.57 -20.28 -6.19
N ASN A 90 -20.89 -20.39 -6.02
CA ASN A 90 -21.55 -21.41 -5.22
C ASN A 90 -22.50 -22.26 -6.08
N LEU A 91 -22.19 -23.53 -6.28
CA LEU A 91 -23.07 -24.51 -6.96
C LEU A 91 -24.11 -25.16 -6.03
N GLY A 92 -24.04 -24.90 -4.73
CA GLY A 92 -25.02 -25.40 -3.77
C GLY A 92 -26.32 -24.60 -3.76
N VAL A 93 -27.26 -25.04 -2.92
CA VAL A 93 -28.55 -24.35 -2.75
C VAL A 93 -28.30 -23.03 -2.00
N LEU A 94 -28.53 -21.90 -2.70
CA LEU A 94 -28.41 -20.58 -2.09
C LEU A 94 -29.38 -20.41 -0.93
N GLY A 95 -28.89 -19.94 0.21
CA GLY A 95 -29.63 -19.86 1.47
C GLY A 95 -29.32 -21.01 2.46
N LEU A 96 -28.94 -22.18 1.94
CA LEU A 96 -28.36 -23.26 2.75
C LEU A 96 -26.83 -23.25 2.66
N ASN A 97 -26.30 -22.80 1.54
CA ASN A 97 -24.86 -22.62 1.31
C ASN A 97 -24.64 -21.20 0.75
N TYR A 98 -23.72 -20.46 1.32
CA TYR A 98 -23.41 -19.08 0.96
C TYR A 98 -22.14 -18.94 0.11
N GLY A 99 -21.47 -20.05 -0.20
CA GLY A 99 -20.21 -20.03 -0.98
C GLY A 99 -19.16 -19.13 -0.31
N LEU A 100 -18.59 -18.22 -1.09
CA LEU A 100 -17.56 -17.27 -0.64
C LEU A 100 -18.12 -15.91 -0.20
N GLN A 101 -19.42 -15.77 0.03
CA GLN A 101 -20.05 -14.48 0.39
C GLN A 101 -19.40 -13.83 1.62
N ALA A 102 -19.13 -14.58 2.68
CA ALA A 102 -18.52 -14.04 3.89
C ALA A 102 -17.11 -13.50 3.65
N SER A 103 -16.34 -14.12 2.75
CA SER A 103 -15.02 -13.65 2.37
C SER A 103 -15.07 -12.31 1.65
N GLN A 104 -16.14 -12.02 0.91
CA GLN A 104 -16.34 -10.72 0.28
C GLN A 104 -16.47 -9.59 1.32
N PHE A 105 -17.17 -9.81 2.41
CA PHE A 105 -17.28 -8.81 3.48
C PHE A 105 -15.91 -8.44 4.05
N THR A 106 -15.06 -9.45 4.27
CA THR A 106 -13.68 -9.21 4.72
C THR A 106 -12.90 -8.40 3.69
N ALA A 107 -12.95 -8.77 2.41
CA ALA A 107 -12.24 -8.04 1.35
C ALA A 107 -12.71 -6.58 1.24
N THR A 108 -14.02 -6.34 1.32
CA THR A 108 -14.61 -5.00 1.27
C THR A 108 -14.19 -4.14 2.47
N SER A 109 -14.28 -4.69 3.68
CA SER A 109 -13.90 -4.00 4.92
C SER A 109 -12.40 -3.65 4.92
N THR A 110 -11.55 -4.60 4.55
CA THR A 110 -10.10 -4.41 4.47
C THR A 110 -9.71 -3.37 3.40
N THR A 111 -10.42 -3.37 2.26
CA THR A 111 -10.23 -2.34 1.22
C THR A 111 -10.63 -0.96 1.73
N ALA A 112 -11.72 -0.85 2.48
CA ALA A 112 -12.15 0.42 3.07
C ALA A 112 -11.13 0.94 4.10
N GLU A 113 -10.51 0.05 4.88
CA GLU A 113 -9.39 0.43 5.77
C GLU A 113 -8.20 0.98 4.97
N CYS A 114 -7.81 0.34 3.86
CA CYS A 114 -6.76 0.85 2.98
C CYS A 114 -7.08 2.26 2.47
N GLN A 115 -8.32 2.52 2.07
CA GLN A 115 -8.76 3.84 1.62
C GLN A 115 -8.61 4.90 2.72
N THR A 116 -8.95 4.56 3.96
CA THR A 116 -8.77 5.46 5.11
C THR A 116 -7.29 5.72 5.41
N LEU A 117 -6.47 4.68 5.35
CA LEU A 117 -5.03 4.76 5.61
C LEU A 117 -4.23 5.45 4.49
N SER A 118 -4.83 5.65 3.31
CA SER A 118 -4.15 6.27 2.18
C SER A 118 -3.99 7.80 2.27
N ASN A 119 -4.52 8.44 3.32
CA ASN A 119 -4.25 9.85 3.59
C ASN A 119 -2.74 10.09 3.74
N PRO A 120 -2.16 11.07 3.02
CA PRO A 120 -0.72 11.30 3.04
C PRO A 120 -0.26 11.80 4.42
N MET A 121 0.77 11.15 4.97
CA MET A 121 1.44 11.58 6.20
C MET A 121 2.51 12.65 5.91
N TYR A 122 3.09 12.63 4.72
CA TYR A 122 4.13 13.55 4.27
C TYR A 122 3.78 15.04 4.43
N VAL A 123 2.49 15.37 4.29
CA VAL A 123 2.01 16.76 4.43
C VAL A 123 1.74 17.18 5.88
N HIS A 124 2.00 16.31 6.85
CA HIS A 124 1.88 16.62 8.27
C HIS A 124 3.24 16.91 8.87
N SER A 125 3.33 17.98 9.64
CA SER A 125 4.52 18.36 10.38
C SER A 125 4.14 19.02 11.68
N ILE A 126 4.79 18.63 12.77
CA ILE A 126 4.60 19.22 14.08
C ILE A 126 5.99 19.62 14.60
N PRO A 127 6.27 20.92 14.77
CA PRO A 127 7.54 21.40 15.31
C PRO A 127 7.86 20.76 16.67
N ASN A 128 9.14 20.49 16.91
CA ASN A 128 9.58 19.95 18.19
C ASN A 128 11.00 20.42 18.52
N ASN A 129 11.55 19.96 19.65
CA ASN A 129 12.91 20.30 20.11
C ASN A 129 13.14 21.82 20.18
N ASN A 130 12.19 22.56 20.77
CA ASN A 130 12.20 24.03 20.84
C ASN A 130 12.33 24.70 19.47
N ASP A 131 11.56 24.22 18.50
CA ASP A 131 11.53 24.68 17.09
C ASP A 131 12.85 24.51 16.33
N ASN A 132 13.81 23.80 16.89
CA ASN A 132 15.02 23.43 16.16
C ASN A 132 14.71 22.49 14.98
N GLN A 133 13.58 21.78 15.06
CA GLN A 133 13.00 20.98 13.99
C GLN A 133 11.60 21.52 13.69
N ASP A 134 11.52 22.52 12.86
CA ASP A 134 10.29 23.24 12.48
C ASP A 134 9.49 22.49 11.41
N ILE A 135 10.15 21.83 10.47
CA ILE A 135 9.55 20.92 9.49
C ILE A 135 10.08 19.50 9.78
N VAL A 136 9.17 18.57 10.03
CA VAL A 136 9.47 17.17 10.38
C VAL A 136 8.86 16.24 9.35
N SER A 137 9.66 15.29 8.88
CA SER A 137 9.29 14.39 7.75
C SER A 137 8.19 13.37 8.06
N MET A 138 7.98 12.99 9.33
CA MET A 138 7.08 11.89 9.74
C MET A 138 7.33 10.56 9.01
N GLY A 139 8.58 10.28 8.60
CA GLY A 139 8.95 9.14 7.78
C GLY A 139 8.58 7.79 8.41
N THR A 140 8.83 7.61 9.71
CA THR A 140 8.44 6.39 10.43
C THR A 140 6.93 6.17 10.43
N ASN A 141 6.14 7.23 10.64
CA ASN A 141 4.69 7.16 10.61
C ASN A 141 4.19 6.76 9.23
N SER A 142 4.73 7.38 8.18
CA SER A 142 4.39 7.05 6.79
C SER A 142 4.71 5.59 6.47
N ALA A 143 5.90 5.11 6.85
CA ALA A 143 6.34 3.73 6.62
C ALA A 143 5.46 2.70 7.35
N LEU A 144 5.10 2.94 8.62
CA LEU A 144 4.22 2.04 9.38
C LEU A 144 2.82 1.97 8.77
N ILE A 145 2.27 3.10 8.31
CA ILE A 145 0.97 3.12 7.64
C ILE A 145 1.06 2.41 6.29
N ALA A 146 2.12 2.64 5.51
CA ALA A 146 2.34 1.95 4.25
C ALA A 146 2.42 0.42 4.44
N LYS A 147 3.16 -0.03 5.47
CA LYS A 147 3.21 -1.45 5.84
C LYS A 147 1.82 -2.02 6.11
N ARG A 148 1.00 -1.32 6.88
CA ARG A 148 -0.38 -1.77 7.17
C ARG A 148 -1.23 -1.89 5.91
N VAL A 149 -1.13 -0.95 4.99
CA VAL A 149 -1.83 -1.00 3.69
C VAL A 149 -1.36 -2.18 2.86
N ILE A 150 -0.06 -2.48 2.85
CA ILE A 150 0.50 -3.63 2.14
C ILE A 150 -0.02 -4.95 2.74
N ASP A 151 0.01 -5.09 4.06
CA ASP A 151 -0.50 -6.29 4.75
C ASP A 151 -1.98 -6.51 4.42
N ASN A 152 -2.79 -5.46 4.42
CA ASN A 152 -4.19 -5.48 4.04
C ASN A 152 -4.38 -5.87 2.56
N ALA A 153 -3.56 -5.34 1.66
CA ALA A 153 -3.61 -5.67 0.24
C ALA A 153 -3.35 -7.16 0.01
N PHE A 154 -2.38 -7.75 0.68
CA PHE A 154 -2.12 -9.20 0.61
C PHE A 154 -3.33 -10.02 1.07
N GLN A 155 -4.04 -9.59 2.11
CA GLN A 155 -5.26 -10.26 2.56
C GLN A 155 -6.35 -10.23 1.49
N VAL A 156 -6.61 -9.07 0.88
CA VAL A 156 -7.61 -8.93 -0.18
C VAL A 156 -7.23 -9.75 -1.42
N MET A 157 -5.96 -9.74 -1.80
CA MET A 157 -5.45 -10.54 -2.91
C MET A 157 -5.56 -12.05 -2.64
N ALA A 158 -5.31 -12.50 -1.42
CA ALA A 158 -5.47 -13.91 -1.05
C ALA A 158 -6.94 -14.36 -1.19
N ILE A 159 -7.89 -13.55 -0.75
CA ILE A 159 -9.33 -13.82 -0.92
C ILE A 159 -9.70 -13.89 -2.41
N HIS A 160 -9.20 -12.94 -3.21
CA HIS A 160 -9.45 -12.92 -4.64
C HIS A 160 -8.85 -14.15 -5.34
N PHE A 161 -7.64 -14.55 -4.96
CA PHE A 161 -6.99 -15.74 -5.50
C PHE A 161 -7.77 -17.02 -5.18
N MET A 162 -8.25 -17.17 -3.95
CA MET A 162 -9.13 -18.30 -3.58
C MET A 162 -10.41 -18.31 -4.44
N ALA A 163 -11.00 -17.13 -4.68
CA ALA A 163 -12.19 -17.03 -5.52
C ALA A 163 -11.92 -17.40 -6.99
N ILE A 164 -10.77 -17.04 -7.53
CA ILE A 164 -10.35 -17.44 -8.89
C ILE A 164 -10.18 -18.96 -8.98
N VAL A 165 -9.49 -19.56 -8.02
CA VAL A 165 -9.30 -21.03 -7.98
C VAL A 165 -10.65 -21.75 -7.97
N GLN A 166 -11.55 -21.33 -7.08
CA GLN A 166 -12.89 -21.92 -7.01
C GLN A 166 -13.73 -21.69 -8.28
N ALA A 167 -13.49 -20.59 -8.99
CA ALA A 167 -14.23 -20.27 -10.22
C ALA A 167 -13.75 -21.08 -11.44
N VAL A 168 -12.55 -21.64 -11.37
CA VAL A 168 -11.95 -22.46 -12.45
C VAL A 168 -12.29 -23.95 -12.29
N ASP A 169 -12.48 -24.41 -11.05
CA ASP A 169 -12.91 -25.78 -10.73
C ASP A 169 -14.38 -26.03 -11.12
#